data_932042a832cf2715692cdef40a6a1127
#
_entry.id   932042a832cf2715692cdef40a6a1127
#
_cell.length_a   1.000
_cell.length_b   1.000
_cell.length_c   1.000
_cell.angle_alpha   90.00
_cell.angle_beta   90.00
_cell.angle_gamma   90.00
#
_symmetry.space_group_name_H-M   'P 1'
#
loop_
_entity.id
_entity.type
_entity.pdbx_description
1 polymer ?
#
loop_
_entity_poly.entity_id
_entity_poly.type
_entity_poly.pdbx_seq_one_letter_code
_entity_poly.pdbx_strand_id
1 'polypeptide(L)'
;MNEDLMKHLAPRPGRYPLLPELSPRAEVALICRMLFHEGYDDHIAGHITVLQPDGTLLVNPWELAWDEITAADVLRVDAAGKVLEGEWNVTPAIGLHLAVHAARDDVKVIVHNHSRFGTLWANAKRVPPVYDQTSAQVDGDIAVFDEYGGTVDDAAESNAAVAALGDRKWALLANHGVFVVANDLRQAHLRCLTLEWRCRQAWHMEALGAGHPMPQAVADRTGAMIDGNGFPFLFEAMARREIRLDPSVLEG
;
A
#
# COMPACT_ATOMS: atom_id res chain seq x y z
N MET A 1 -8.18 -4.18 -23.36
CA MET A 1 -7.37 -2.96 -23.65
C MET A 1 -6.88 -3.05 -25.09
N ASN A 2 -6.88 -1.93 -25.82
CA ASN A 2 -6.48 -1.92 -27.23
C ASN A 2 -4.96 -2.20 -27.32
N GLU A 3 -4.54 -3.21 -28.09
CA GLU A 3 -3.11 -3.54 -28.32
C GLU A 3 -2.29 -2.36 -28.82
N ASP A 4 -2.92 -1.44 -29.56
CA ASP A 4 -2.24 -0.24 -30.06
C ASP A 4 -1.91 0.76 -28.94
N LEU A 5 -2.75 0.85 -27.88
CA LEU A 5 -2.44 1.68 -26.71
C LEU A 5 -1.22 1.13 -25.96
N MET A 6 -1.11 -0.19 -25.84
CA MET A 6 0.03 -0.84 -25.17
C MET A 6 1.35 -0.62 -25.91
N LYS A 7 1.33 -0.55 -27.25
CA LYS A 7 2.53 -0.23 -28.04
C LYS A 7 3.03 1.19 -27.79
N HIS A 8 2.14 2.14 -27.48
CA HIS A 8 2.52 3.51 -27.13
C HIS A 8 3.05 3.64 -25.71
N LEU A 9 2.71 2.71 -24.82
CA LEU A 9 3.20 2.66 -23.43
C LEU A 9 4.53 1.91 -23.31
N ALA A 10 4.98 1.18 -24.34
CA ALA A 10 6.26 0.49 -24.33
C ALA A 10 7.43 1.48 -24.18
N PRO A 11 8.46 1.16 -23.38
CA PRO A 11 9.65 1.98 -23.25
C PRO A 11 10.30 2.22 -24.61
N ARG A 12 10.62 3.49 -24.91
CA ARG A 12 11.36 3.82 -26.14
C ARG A 12 12.83 3.48 -25.98
N PRO A 13 13.45 2.79 -26.93
CA PRO A 13 14.89 2.48 -26.87
C PRO A 13 15.73 3.72 -26.56
N GLY A 14 16.70 3.57 -25.65
CA GLY A 14 17.65 4.62 -25.27
C GLY A 14 17.16 5.63 -24.20
N ARG A 15 15.92 5.50 -23.72
CA ARG A 15 15.42 6.34 -22.61
C ARG A 15 15.29 5.63 -21.28
N TYR A 16 15.45 4.31 -21.25
CA TYR A 16 15.25 3.49 -20.05
C TYR A 16 16.46 2.58 -19.81
N PRO A 17 16.73 2.22 -18.56
CA PRO A 17 15.99 2.60 -17.36
C PRO A 17 16.24 4.07 -16.94
N LEU A 18 15.21 4.75 -16.42
CA LEU A 18 15.30 6.10 -15.84
C LEU A 18 15.67 6.07 -14.35
N LEU A 19 15.71 4.90 -13.76
CA LEU A 19 16.18 4.62 -12.41
C LEU A 19 17.45 3.78 -12.47
N PRO A 20 18.36 3.89 -11.49
CA PRO A 20 19.38 2.89 -11.28
C PRO A 20 18.75 1.52 -11.00
N GLU A 21 19.52 0.46 -11.06
CA GLU A 21 19.12 -0.83 -10.52
C GLU A 21 18.92 -0.70 -9.00
N LEU A 22 17.73 -1.03 -8.53
CA LEU A 22 17.37 -0.90 -7.11
C LEU A 22 17.50 -2.26 -6.43
N SER A 23 18.09 -2.27 -5.23
CA SER A 23 18.01 -3.44 -4.36
C SER A 23 16.58 -3.60 -3.81
N PRO A 24 16.16 -4.80 -3.42
CA PRO A 24 14.86 -4.99 -2.78
C PRO A 24 14.66 -4.14 -1.52
N ARG A 25 15.72 -3.88 -0.75
CA ARG A 25 15.69 -3.00 0.42
C ARG A 25 15.48 -1.54 0.01
N ALA A 26 16.15 -1.07 -1.04
CA ALA A 26 15.94 0.28 -1.57
C ALA A 26 14.50 0.48 -2.09
N GLU A 27 13.90 -0.52 -2.70
CA GLU A 27 12.48 -0.44 -3.12
C GLU A 27 11.54 -0.31 -1.91
N VAL A 28 11.81 -0.99 -0.78
CA VAL A 28 11.04 -0.84 0.47
C VAL A 28 11.24 0.54 1.08
N ALA A 29 12.45 1.05 1.17
CA ALA A 29 12.73 2.39 1.68
C ALA A 29 12.02 3.45 0.82
N LEU A 30 12.10 3.32 -0.50
CA LEU A 30 11.44 4.24 -1.44
C LEU A 30 9.92 4.25 -1.28
N ILE A 31 9.26 3.09 -1.16
CA ILE A 31 7.80 3.07 -0.99
C ILE A 31 7.38 3.70 0.34
N CYS A 32 8.14 3.51 1.42
CA CYS A 32 7.89 4.20 2.69
C CYS A 32 7.90 5.73 2.50
N ARG A 33 8.98 6.28 1.94
CA ARG A 33 9.11 7.73 1.71
C ARG A 33 8.06 8.28 0.74
N MET A 34 7.78 7.57 -0.35
CA MET A 34 6.74 7.96 -1.30
C MET A 34 5.37 8.04 -0.65
N LEU A 35 4.99 7.04 0.14
CA LEU A 35 3.69 7.01 0.82
C LEU A 35 3.60 8.05 1.93
N PHE A 36 4.68 8.33 2.65
CA PHE A 36 4.72 9.44 3.62
C PHE A 36 4.25 10.75 3.00
N HIS A 37 4.77 11.10 1.82
CA HIS A 37 4.37 12.32 1.10
C HIS A 37 2.95 12.29 0.54
N GLU A 38 2.30 11.14 0.53
CA GLU A 38 0.93 10.95 0.04
C GLU A 38 -0.11 10.79 1.18
N GLY A 39 0.30 11.10 2.43
CA GLY A 39 -0.60 11.14 3.58
C GLY A 39 -0.59 9.88 4.46
N TYR A 40 0.43 9.03 4.31
CA TYR A 40 0.73 7.89 5.19
C TYR A 40 1.79 8.31 6.21
N ASP A 41 1.54 9.39 6.94
CA ASP A 41 2.51 10.12 7.73
C ASP A 41 2.16 10.18 9.24
N ASP A 42 1.51 9.15 9.76
CA ASP A 42 1.19 9.06 11.18
C ASP A 42 2.43 8.67 12.01
N HIS A 43 3.37 9.63 12.15
CA HIS A 43 4.57 9.53 12.99
C HIS A 43 5.43 8.29 12.62
N ILE A 44 5.60 7.36 13.57
CA ILE A 44 6.29 6.08 13.34
C ILE A 44 5.32 4.90 13.14
N ALA A 45 4.02 5.18 13.05
CA ALA A 45 3.01 4.14 12.86
C ALA A 45 3.00 3.63 11.42
N GLY A 46 2.60 2.38 11.29
CA GLY A 46 2.49 1.71 10.01
C GLY A 46 3.68 0.82 9.67
N HIS A 47 3.38 -0.20 8.89
CA HIS A 47 4.37 -1.19 8.48
C HIS A 47 4.09 -1.76 7.10
N ILE A 48 5.18 -2.07 6.40
CA ILE A 48 5.18 -2.69 5.08
C ILE A 48 5.93 -4.01 5.20
N THR A 49 5.36 -5.08 4.66
CA THR A 49 6.05 -6.36 4.51
C THR A 49 6.12 -6.76 3.04
N VAL A 50 7.28 -7.28 2.62
CA VAL A 50 7.51 -7.75 1.26
C VAL A 50 8.07 -9.17 1.30
N LEU A 51 7.24 -10.15 0.89
CA LEU A 51 7.61 -11.56 0.84
C LEU A 51 8.69 -11.79 -0.22
N GLN A 52 9.79 -12.39 0.19
CA GLN A 52 10.91 -12.74 -0.65
C GLN A 52 10.77 -14.17 -1.22
N PRO A 53 11.45 -14.49 -2.33
CA PRO A 53 11.39 -15.83 -2.95
C PRO A 53 11.83 -16.98 -2.02
N ASP A 54 12.64 -16.70 -1.02
CA ASP A 54 13.12 -17.69 -0.03
C ASP A 54 12.20 -17.84 1.18
N GLY A 55 11.04 -17.17 1.18
CA GLY A 55 10.06 -17.20 2.26
C GLY A 55 10.35 -16.25 3.43
N THR A 56 11.42 -15.46 3.38
CA THR A 56 11.66 -14.38 4.34
C THR A 56 10.86 -13.13 3.96
N LEU A 57 10.79 -12.15 4.86
CA LEU A 57 10.12 -10.87 4.62
C LEU A 57 11.11 -9.72 4.79
N LEU A 58 11.04 -8.72 3.90
CA LEU A 58 11.60 -7.40 4.16
C LEU A 58 10.54 -6.54 4.86
N VAL A 59 10.96 -5.80 5.88
CA VAL A 59 10.06 -5.01 6.74
C VAL A 59 10.74 -3.68 7.08
N ASN A 60 9.99 -2.58 7.07
CA ASN A 60 10.49 -1.31 7.59
C ASN A 60 10.69 -1.39 9.12
N PRO A 61 11.67 -0.68 9.69
CA PRO A 61 11.86 -0.61 11.14
C PRO A 61 10.67 0.06 11.85
N TRP A 62 10.45 -0.31 13.10
CA TRP A 62 9.38 0.26 13.92
C TRP A 62 9.74 1.64 14.48
N GLU A 63 11.03 1.86 14.78
CA GLU A 63 11.49 3.07 15.49
C GLU A 63 11.65 4.30 14.58
N LEU A 64 11.61 4.13 13.26
CA LEU A 64 11.87 5.20 12.30
C LEU A 64 10.60 5.70 11.63
N ALA A 65 10.52 7.01 11.43
CA ALA A 65 9.50 7.60 10.58
C ALA A 65 9.74 7.23 9.11
N TRP A 66 8.66 7.11 8.34
CA TRP A 66 8.77 6.59 6.97
C TRP A 66 9.59 7.49 6.02
N ASP A 67 9.71 8.79 6.32
CA ASP A 67 10.48 9.75 5.51
C ASP A 67 11.99 9.73 5.78
N GLU A 68 12.45 9.08 6.84
CA GLU A 68 13.89 8.98 7.14
C GLU A 68 14.49 7.61 6.76
N ILE A 69 13.66 6.58 6.48
CA ILE A 69 14.13 5.22 6.20
C ILE A 69 15.05 5.16 4.99
N THR A 70 16.18 4.48 5.13
CA THR A 70 17.11 4.12 4.07
C THR A 70 17.11 2.62 3.77
N ALA A 71 17.77 2.19 2.70
CA ALA A 71 17.86 0.77 2.37
C ALA A 71 18.60 -0.03 3.46
N ALA A 72 19.57 0.59 4.18
CA ALA A 72 20.30 -0.02 5.29
C ALA A 72 19.38 -0.36 6.48
N ASP A 73 18.34 0.45 6.71
CA ASP A 73 17.45 0.31 7.85
C ASP A 73 16.45 -0.83 7.70
N VAL A 74 16.15 -1.25 6.47
CA VAL A 74 15.15 -2.28 6.18
C VAL A 74 15.56 -3.62 6.77
N LEU A 75 14.68 -4.21 7.58
CA LEU A 75 14.90 -5.47 8.26
C LEU A 75 14.62 -6.66 7.34
N ARG A 76 15.26 -7.80 7.62
CA ARG A 76 14.86 -9.10 7.11
C ARG A 76 14.41 -9.98 8.26
N VAL A 77 13.22 -10.54 8.14
CA VAL A 77 12.61 -11.41 9.18
C VAL A 77 12.23 -12.76 8.59
N ASP A 78 12.15 -13.77 9.44
CA ASP A 78 11.62 -15.07 9.05
C ASP A 78 10.07 -15.10 9.05
N ALA A 79 9.50 -16.24 8.66
CA ALA A 79 8.05 -16.43 8.62
C ALA A 79 7.37 -16.38 10.02
N ALA A 80 8.14 -16.39 11.11
CA ALA A 80 7.63 -16.21 12.46
C ALA A 80 7.81 -14.76 12.98
N GLY A 81 8.33 -13.86 12.14
CA GLY A 81 8.58 -12.46 12.51
C GLY A 81 9.87 -12.22 13.28
N LYS A 82 10.74 -13.24 13.41
CA LYS A 82 12.05 -13.07 14.05
C LYS A 82 13.01 -12.35 13.12
N VAL A 83 13.68 -11.32 13.63
CA VAL A 83 14.71 -10.58 12.91
C VAL A 83 15.91 -11.49 12.62
N LEU A 84 16.26 -11.60 11.34
CA LEU A 84 17.43 -12.30 10.82
C LEU A 84 18.58 -11.34 10.50
N GLU A 85 18.24 -10.16 9.96
CA GLU A 85 19.19 -9.12 9.57
C GLU A 85 18.60 -7.72 9.87
N GLY A 86 19.46 -6.80 10.28
CA GLY A 86 19.16 -5.42 10.64
C GLY A 86 19.34 -5.14 12.13
N GLU A 87 19.35 -3.86 12.50
CA GLU A 87 19.68 -3.39 13.85
C GLU A 87 18.46 -2.88 14.63
N TRP A 88 17.31 -2.73 13.95
CA TRP A 88 16.07 -2.19 14.49
C TRP A 88 15.10 -3.29 14.94
N ASN A 89 14.03 -2.90 15.62
CA ASN A 89 12.96 -3.82 15.99
C ASN A 89 11.86 -3.86 14.90
N VAL A 90 11.22 -5.00 14.79
CA VAL A 90 10.00 -5.17 14.02
C VAL A 90 8.79 -4.72 14.85
N THR A 91 7.76 -4.21 14.20
CA THR A 91 6.51 -3.82 14.87
C THR A 91 5.89 -4.98 15.65
N PRO A 92 5.38 -4.76 16.88
CA PRO A 92 4.64 -5.79 17.61
C PRO A 92 3.41 -6.32 16.85
N ALA A 93 2.82 -5.50 15.98
CA ALA A 93 1.64 -5.83 15.18
C ALA A 93 1.93 -6.64 13.89
N ILE A 94 3.15 -7.20 13.74
CA ILE A 94 3.55 -7.99 12.58
C ILE A 94 2.65 -9.23 12.36
N GLY A 95 2.01 -9.73 13.43
CA GLY A 95 1.21 -10.95 13.42
C GLY A 95 0.12 -10.97 12.34
N LEU A 96 -0.57 -9.84 12.12
CA LEU A 96 -1.58 -9.72 11.07
C LEU A 96 -0.98 -9.92 9.67
N HIS A 97 0.20 -9.33 9.40
CA HIS A 97 0.87 -9.51 8.12
C HIS A 97 1.28 -10.96 7.89
N LEU A 98 1.85 -11.61 8.91
CA LEU A 98 2.23 -13.01 8.83
C LEU A 98 1.03 -13.91 8.56
N ALA A 99 -0.11 -13.66 9.22
CA ALA A 99 -1.34 -14.42 9.01
C ALA A 99 -1.86 -14.26 7.57
N VAL A 100 -1.84 -13.05 7.00
CA VAL A 100 -2.27 -12.82 5.61
C VAL A 100 -1.31 -13.46 4.61
N HIS A 101 0.01 -13.33 4.78
CA HIS A 101 0.99 -14.00 3.92
C HIS A 101 0.86 -15.53 3.96
N ALA A 102 0.51 -16.11 5.11
CA ALA A 102 0.29 -17.54 5.26
C ALA A 102 -1.03 -18.02 4.61
N ALA A 103 -2.05 -17.15 4.56
CA ALA A 103 -3.38 -17.48 4.06
C ALA A 103 -3.56 -17.22 2.55
N ARG A 104 -2.73 -16.35 1.95
CA ARG A 104 -2.92 -15.84 0.59
C ARG A 104 -1.64 -15.90 -0.24
N ASP A 105 -1.52 -16.90 -1.09
CA ASP A 105 -0.36 -17.09 -1.98
C ASP A 105 -0.19 -15.97 -3.03
N ASP A 106 -1.27 -15.26 -3.37
CA ASP A 106 -1.28 -14.14 -4.30
C ASP A 106 -0.77 -12.83 -3.69
N VAL A 107 -0.63 -12.77 -2.37
CA VAL A 107 -0.17 -11.58 -1.65
C VAL A 107 1.34 -11.68 -1.40
N LYS A 108 2.09 -10.72 -1.97
CA LYS A 108 3.54 -10.59 -1.77
C LYS A 108 3.91 -9.32 -1.02
N VAL A 109 3.04 -8.31 -1.04
CA VAL A 109 3.26 -7.04 -0.36
C VAL A 109 2.02 -6.68 0.44
N ILE A 110 2.25 -6.24 1.68
CA ILE A 110 1.21 -5.72 2.56
C ILE A 110 1.64 -4.36 3.08
N VAL A 111 0.74 -3.41 3.04
CA VAL A 111 0.90 -2.06 3.60
C VAL A 111 -0.21 -1.81 4.61
N HIS A 112 0.15 -1.50 5.83
CA HIS A 112 -0.74 -1.00 6.86
C HIS A 112 -0.26 0.36 7.35
N ASN A 113 -1.18 1.30 7.51
CA ASN A 113 -0.89 2.61 8.10
C ASN A 113 -2.20 3.32 8.49
N HIS A 114 -2.09 4.41 9.23
CA HIS A 114 -3.20 5.28 9.60
C HIS A 114 -3.24 6.51 8.67
N SER A 115 -3.44 6.28 7.36
CA SER A 115 -3.47 7.35 6.37
C SER A 115 -4.53 8.40 6.67
N ARG A 116 -4.27 9.66 6.33
CA ARG A 116 -5.05 10.84 6.78
C ARG A 116 -6.55 10.71 6.50
N PHE A 117 -6.93 10.40 5.26
CA PHE A 117 -8.33 10.29 4.87
C PHE A 117 -8.85 8.85 4.95
N GLY A 118 -8.00 7.85 4.72
CA GLY A 118 -8.37 6.44 4.89
C GLY A 118 -8.85 6.14 6.30
N THR A 119 -8.15 6.64 7.31
CA THR A 119 -8.55 6.49 8.72
C THR A 119 -9.88 7.17 9.04
N LEU A 120 -10.21 8.31 8.42
CA LEU A 120 -11.52 8.94 8.63
C LEU A 120 -12.66 8.04 8.16
N TRP A 121 -12.51 7.39 6.99
CA TRP A 121 -13.52 6.47 6.47
C TRP A 121 -13.56 5.16 7.25
N ALA A 122 -12.41 4.67 7.73
CA ALA A 122 -12.36 3.55 8.65
C ALA A 122 -13.14 3.84 9.95
N ASN A 123 -12.95 5.01 10.54
CA ASN A 123 -13.67 5.46 11.74
C ASN A 123 -15.18 5.64 11.47
N ALA A 124 -15.55 6.08 10.27
CA ALA A 124 -16.94 6.18 9.84
C ALA A 124 -17.57 4.81 9.52
N LYS A 125 -16.76 3.72 9.47
CA LYS A 125 -17.18 2.35 9.10
C LYS A 125 -17.92 2.31 7.77
N ARG A 126 -17.47 3.11 6.82
CA ARG A 126 -18.11 3.30 5.51
C ARG A 126 -17.10 3.23 4.38
N VAL A 127 -17.48 2.58 3.29
CA VAL A 127 -16.71 2.61 2.05
C VAL A 127 -16.91 3.98 1.36
N PRO A 128 -15.83 4.71 1.03
CA PRO A 128 -15.94 5.99 0.33
C PRO A 128 -16.56 5.81 -1.07
N PRO A 129 -17.53 6.64 -1.48
CA PRO A 129 -18.07 6.64 -2.84
C PRO A 129 -16.99 7.01 -3.88
N VAL A 130 -17.21 6.59 -5.13
CA VAL A 130 -16.35 6.94 -6.27
C VAL A 130 -16.89 8.18 -6.96
N TYR A 131 -16.09 9.26 -7.03
CA TYR A 131 -16.51 10.52 -7.66
C TYR A 131 -15.71 10.87 -8.92
N ASP A 132 -14.53 10.28 -9.12
CA ASP A 132 -13.62 10.62 -10.23
C ASP A 132 -12.90 9.38 -10.76
N GLN A 133 -12.22 9.55 -11.90
CA GLN A 133 -11.53 8.46 -12.58
C GLN A 133 -10.39 7.87 -11.75
N THR A 134 -9.65 8.67 -10.99
CA THR A 134 -8.56 8.17 -10.14
C THR A 134 -9.11 7.36 -8.98
N SER A 135 -10.18 7.82 -8.34
CA SER A 135 -10.90 7.08 -7.29
C SER A 135 -11.43 5.72 -7.79
N ALA A 136 -11.82 5.63 -9.07
CA ALA A 136 -12.30 4.41 -9.70
C ALA A 136 -11.21 3.35 -9.92
N GLN A 137 -9.93 3.68 -9.69
CA GLN A 137 -8.82 2.72 -9.77
C GLN A 137 -8.77 1.79 -8.56
N VAL A 138 -9.42 2.14 -7.47
CA VAL A 138 -9.70 1.21 -6.36
C VAL A 138 -10.83 0.30 -6.83
N ASP A 139 -10.44 -0.80 -7.45
CA ASP A 139 -11.33 -1.80 -8.03
C ASP A 139 -11.88 -2.75 -6.96
N GLY A 140 -13.16 -3.08 -7.12
CA GLY A 140 -13.81 -4.07 -6.29
C GLY A 140 -14.16 -3.58 -4.89
N ASP A 141 -14.46 -4.55 -4.04
CA ASP A 141 -14.93 -4.33 -2.69
C ASP A 141 -13.79 -3.94 -1.74
N ILE A 142 -14.00 -2.87 -1.01
CA ILE A 142 -13.21 -2.53 0.17
C ILE A 142 -13.86 -3.25 1.36
N ALA A 143 -13.12 -4.08 2.09
CA ALA A 143 -13.59 -4.65 3.34
C ALA A 143 -13.71 -3.55 4.41
N VAL A 144 -14.71 -3.65 5.26
CA VAL A 144 -14.78 -2.88 6.51
C VAL A 144 -14.72 -3.90 7.64
N PHE A 145 -13.63 -3.87 8.40
CA PHE A 145 -13.44 -4.70 9.57
C PHE A 145 -13.79 -3.89 10.83
N ASP A 146 -14.88 -4.25 11.49
CA ASP A 146 -15.49 -3.49 12.59
C ASP A 146 -15.22 -4.09 13.99
N GLU A 147 -14.47 -5.17 14.07
CA GLU A 147 -14.19 -5.87 15.32
C GLU A 147 -12.83 -5.42 15.91
N TYR A 148 -12.65 -4.10 16.09
CA TYR A 148 -11.43 -3.59 16.68
C TYR A 148 -11.44 -3.78 18.21
N GLY A 149 -10.62 -4.71 18.69
CA GLY A 149 -10.45 -5.04 20.12
C GLY A 149 -9.28 -4.33 20.81
N GLY A 150 -8.53 -3.51 20.09
CA GLY A 150 -7.29 -2.87 20.57
C GLY A 150 -6.15 -2.98 19.56
N THR A 151 -4.95 -3.32 19.98
CA THR A 151 -3.84 -3.63 19.08
C THR A 151 -4.04 -5.05 18.50
N VAL A 152 -3.88 -5.20 17.16
CA VAL A 152 -4.04 -6.48 16.45
C VAL A 152 -2.76 -7.33 16.67
N ASP A 153 -2.50 -7.69 17.91
CA ASP A 153 -1.37 -8.52 18.35
C ASP A 153 -1.80 -9.94 18.79
N ASP A 154 -3.12 -10.19 18.87
CA ASP A 154 -3.71 -11.48 19.17
C ASP A 154 -3.94 -12.29 17.87
N ALA A 155 -3.62 -13.60 17.93
CA ALA A 155 -3.84 -14.51 16.82
C ALA A 155 -5.32 -14.67 16.43
N ALA A 156 -6.26 -14.53 17.36
CA ALA A 156 -7.68 -14.59 17.08
C ALA A 156 -8.16 -13.37 16.29
N GLU A 157 -7.70 -12.17 16.64
CA GLU A 157 -8.00 -10.93 15.90
C GLU A 157 -7.36 -10.94 14.52
N SER A 158 -6.10 -11.41 14.40
CA SER A 158 -5.43 -11.56 13.10
C SER A 158 -6.21 -12.49 12.17
N ASN A 159 -6.70 -13.63 12.67
CA ASN A 159 -7.52 -14.56 11.88
C ASN A 159 -8.88 -13.97 11.49
N ALA A 160 -9.52 -13.21 12.36
CA ALA A 160 -10.77 -12.51 12.07
C ALA A 160 -10.56 -11.44 10.97
N ALA A 161 -9.47 -10.68 11.03
CA ALA A 161 -9.12 -9.69 10.03
C ALA A 161 -8.80 -10.34 8.66
N VAL A 162 -8.10 -11.48 8.64
CA VAL A 162 -7.86 -12.28 7.42
C VAL A 162 -9.19 -12.74 6.82
N ALA A 163 -10.11 -13.25 7.64
CA ALA A 163 -11.42 -13.69 7.18
C ALA A 163 -12.26 -12.52 6.62
N ALA A 164 -12.22 -11.36 7.27
CA ALA A 164 -12.92 -10.15 6.81
C ALA A 164 -12.32 -9.61 5.50
N LEU A 165 -10.99 -9.66 5.34
CA LEU A 165 -10.32 -9.27 4.10
C LEU A 165 -10.75 -10.20 2.93
N GLY A 166 -10.82 -11.53 3.17
CA GLY A 166 -11.14 -12.51 2.13
C GLY A 166 -10.24 -12.33 0.91
N ASP A 167 -10.82 -12.31 -0.30
CA ASP A 167 -10.10 -12.10 -1.57
C ASP A 167 -9.91 -10.61 -1.93
N ARG A 168 -10.33 -9.71 -1.06
CA ARG A 168 -10.26 -8.26 -1.30
C ARG A 168 -8.82 -7.75 -1.26
N LYS A 169 -8.64 -6.60 -1.87
CA LYS A 169 -7.34 -5.92 -2.02
C LYS A 169 -7.13 -4.84 -0.97
N TRP A 170 -8.22 -4.37 -0.35
CA TRP A 170 -8.25 -3.28 0.62
C TRP A 170 -9.15 -3.61 1.80
N ALA A 171 -8.74 -3.15 2.97
CA ALA A 171 -9.61 -3.11 4.14
C ALA A 171 -9.49 -1.77 4.88
N LEU A 172 -10.63 -1.30 5.38
CA LEU A 172 -10.72 -0.23 6.36
C LEU A 172 -10.88 -0.91 7.73
N LEU A 173 -9.91 -0.70 8.61
CA LEU A 173 -9.93 -1.22 9.97
C LEU A 173 -10.58 -0.18 10.86
N ALA A 174 -11.81 -0.44 11.33
CA ALA A 174 -12.60 0.53 12.10
C ALA A 174 -11.83 1.02 13.34
N ASN A 175 -11.86 2.35 13.56
CA ASN A 175 -11.13 3.03 14.63
C ASN A 175 -9.60 2.83 14.61
N HIS A 176 -9.03 2.45 13.48
CA HIS A 176 -7.61 2.13 13.37
C HIS A 176 -6.98 2.76 12.12
N GLY A 177 -7.17 2.18 10.94
CA GLY A 177 -6.51 2.64 9.73
C GLY A 177 -6.87 1.84 8.49
N VAL A 178 -5.93 1.75 7.55
CA VAL A 178 -6.11 1.05 6.28
C VAL A 178 -5.17 -0.14 6.17
N PHE A 179 -5.58 -1.14 5.39
CA PHE A 179 -4.80 -2.33 5.09
C PHE A 179 -4.90 -2.63 3.60
N VAL A 180 -3.75 -2.73 2.93
CA VAL A 180 -3.66 -2.88 1.48
C VAL A 180 -2.76 -4.07 1.16
N VAL A 181 -3.22 -4.96 0.27
CA VAL A 181 -2.46 -6.13 -0.17
C VAL A 181 -2.22 -6.09 -1.68
N ALA A 182 -1.07 -6.63 -2.11
CA ALA A 182 -0.67 -6.62 -3.51
C ALA A 182 0.27 -7.80 -3.83
N ASN A 183 0.49 -8.05 -5.13
CA ASN A 183 1.43 -9.06 -5.58
C ASN A 183 2.84 -8.52 -5.85
N ASP A 184 3.02 -7.20 -5.90
CA ASP A 184 4.32 -6.53 -5.99
C ASP A 184 4.28 -5.11 -5.41
N LEU A 185 5.46 -4.48 -5.24
CA LEU A 185 5.58 -3.13 -4.67
C LEU A 185 4.96 -2.04 -5.54
N ARG A 186 4.97 -2.18 -6.86
CA ARG A 186 4.39 -1.19 -7.78
C ARG A 186 2.89 -1.18 -7.67
N GLN A 187 2.29 -2.36 -7.59
CA GLN A 187 0.85 -2.51 -7.37
C GLN A 187 0.45 -2.04 -5.96
N ALA A 188 1.24 -2.36 -4.92
CA ALA A 188 1.00 -1.86 -3.56
C ALA A 188 1.01 -0.33 -3.51
N HIS A 189 2.01 0.30 -4.11
CA HIS A 189 2.12 1.75 -4.20
C HIS A 189 0.90 2.37 -4.91
N LEU A 190 0.53 1.87 -6.09
CA LEU A 190 -0.65 2.33 -6.82
C LEU A 190 -1.92 2.21 -5.98
N ARG A 191 -2.12 1.06 -5.34
CA ARG A 191 -3.29 0.80 -4.50
C ARG A 191 -3.38 1.73 -3.29
N CYS A 192 -2.28 1.99 -2.62
CA CYS A 192 -2.23 2.93 -1.51
C CYS A 192 -2.57 4.35 -1.96
N LEU A 193 -1.91 4.85 -3.02
CA LEU A 193 -2.18 6.19 -3.56
C LEU A 193 -3.64 6.38 -3.95
N THR A 194 -4.19 5.42 -4.66
CA THR A 194 -5.57 5.53 -5.18
C THR A 194 -6.61 5.39 -4.07
N LEU A 195 -6.35 4.57 -3.03
CA LEU A 195 -7.21 4.48 -1.85
C LEU A 195 -7.27 5.83 -1.11
N GLU A 196 -6.13 6.41 -0.78
CA GLU A 196 -6.07 7.69 -0.06
C GLU A 196 -6.66 8.83 -0.90
N TRP A 197 -6.40 8.83 -2.21
CA TRP A 197 -7.06 9.76 -3.13
C TRP A 197 -8.58 9.62 -3.10
N ARG A 198 -9.11 8.40 -3.23
CA ARG A 198 -10.56 8.13 -3.18
C ARG A 198 -11.16 8.60 -1.86
N CYS A 199 -10.52 8.28 -0.74
CA CYS A 199 -10.96 8.71 0.58
C CYS A 199 -11.02 10.24 0.70
N ARG A 200 -9.97 10.93 0.23
CA ARG A 200 -9.88 12.40 0.23
C ARG A 200 -10.94 13.04 -0.66
N GLN A 201 -11.10 12.56 -1.89
CA GLN A 201 -12.10 13.12 -2.81
C GLN A 201 -13.51 12.91 -2.30
N ALA A 202 -13.83 11.72 -1.81
CA ALA A 202 -15.14 11.43 -1.25
C ALA A 202 -15.46 12.34 -0.05
N TRP A 203 -14.50 12.57 0.84
CA TRP A 203 -14.67 13.49 1.97
C TRP A 203 -14.95 14.93 1.49
N HIS A 204 -14.18 15.45 0.53
CA HIS A 204 -14.40 16.79 -0.02
C HIS A 204 -15.76 16.90 -0.72
N MET A 205 -16.17 15.88 -1.49
CA MET A 205 -17.45 15.90 -2.20
C MET A 205 -18.64 15.84 -1.24
N GLU A 206 -18.57 15.05 -0.18
CA GLU A 206 -19.61 15.03 0.86
C GLU A 206 -19.68 16.38 1.62
N ALA A 207 -18.52 16.98 1.91
CA ALA A 207 -18.45 18.30 2.53
C ALA A 207 -19.06 19.42 1.65
N LEU A 208 -18.94 19.31 0.32
CA LEU A 208 -19.60 20.23 -0.62
C LEU A 208 -21.12 20.04 -0.67
N GLY A 209 -21.64 18.89 -0.26
CA GLY A 209 -23.08 18.60 -0.28
C GLY A 209 -23.71 18.47 -1.67
N ALA A 210 -22.92 18.37 -2.75
CA ALA A 210 -23.38 18.41 -4.14
C ALA A 210 -22.80 17.29 -5.03
N GLY A 211 -22.17 16.29 -4.45
CA GLY A 211 -21.52 15.22 -5.21
C GLY A 211 -22.50 14.19 -5.77
N HIS A 212 -22.31 13.81 -7.03
CA HIS A 212 -22.96 12.67 -7.65
C HIS A 212 -21.93 11.56 -7.85
N PRO A 213 -22.00 10.44 -7.12
CA PRO A 213 -21.08 9.32 -7.31
C PRO A 213 -21.11 8.80 -8.77
N MET A 214 -19.95 8.35 -9.24
CA MET A 214 -19.85 7.68 -10.54
C MET A 214 -20.73 6.42 -10.55
N PRO A 215 -21.45 6.12 -11.64
CA PRO A 215 -22.19 4.87 -11.76
C PRO A 215 -21.27 3.65 -11.55
N GLN A 216 -21.68 2.70 -10.71
CA GLN A 216 -20.86 1.56 -10.30
C GLN A 216 -20.28 0.80 -11.51
N ALA A 217 -21.09 0.53 -12.54
CA ALA A 217 -20.60 -0.15 -13.74
C ALA A 217 -19.51 0.60 -14.51
N VAL A 218 -19.39 1.93 -14.34
CA VAL A 218 -18.31 2.73 -14.93
C VAL A 218 -17.07 2.64 -14.06
N ALA A 219 -17.24 2.73 -12.74
CA ALA A 219 -16.16 2.56 -11.76
C ALA A 219 -15.50 1.19 -11.91
N ASP A 220 -16.29 0.11 -11.96
CA ASP A 220 -15.80 -1.28 -12.09
C ASP A 220 -14.98 -1.47 -13.37
N ARG A 221 -15.48 -0.98 -14.52
CA ARG A 221 -14.73 -1.07 -15.79
C ARG A 221 -13.41 -0.29 -15.74
N THR A 222 -13.41 0.86 -15.08
CA THR A 222 -12.19 1.69 -14.93
C THR A 222 -11.18 0.99 -14.04
N GLY A 223 -11.61 0.47 -12.89
CA GLY A 223 -10.77 -0.27 -11.95
C GLY A 223 -10.15 -1.51 -12.57
N ALA A 224 -10.97 -2.37 -13.18
CA ALA A 224 -10.50 -3.58 -13.84
C ALA A 224 -9.49 -3.32 -14.97
N MET A 225 -9.61 -2.16 -15.66
CA MET A 225 -8.65 -1.77 -16.70
C MET A 225 -7.30 -1.35 -16.11
N ILE A 226 -7.29 -0.77 -14.92
CA ILE A 226 -6.12 -0.09 -14.35
C ILE A 226 -5.35 -0.99 -13.39
N ASP A 227 -5.98 -1.75 -12.52
CA ASP A 227 -5.31 -2.62 -11.55
C ASP A 227 -4.41 -3.69 -12.22
N GLY A 228 -4.80 -4.16 -13.39
CA GLY A 228 -4.00 -5.12 -14.18
C GLY A 228 -2.88 -4.51 -15.03
N ASN A 229 -2.93 -3.20 -15.32
CA ASN A 229 -2.03 -2.57 -16.28
C ASN A 229 -1.78 -1.08 -15.98
N GLY A 230 -2.18 -0.61 -14.80
CA GLY A 230 -2.28 0.81 -14.55
C GLY A 230 -0.95 1.48 -14.24
N PHE A 231 -0.73 2.60 -14.88
CA PHE A 231 0.36 3.52 -14.64
C PHE A 231 1.74 2.86 -14.48
N PRO A 232 2.22 2.11 -15.49
CA PRO A 232 3.42 1.25 -15.38
C PRO A 232 4.70 2.02 -15.04
N PHE A 233 4.67 3.36 -15.00
CA PHE A 233 5.82 4.21 -14.67
C PHE A 233 5.58 5.09 -13.45
N LEU A 234 4.48 4.89 -12.72
CA LEU A 234 4.13 5.73 -11.58
C LEU A 234 5.14 5.55 -10.44
N PHE A 235 5.41 4.31 -10.05
CA PHE A 235 6.41 4.00 -9.03
C PHE A 235 7.77 4.63 -9.38
N GLU A 236 8.25 4.40 -10.61
CA GLU A 236 9.53 4.94 -11.09
C GLU A 236 9.57 6.47 -11.10
N ALA A 237 8.46 7.12 -11.43
CA ALA A 237 8.36 8.57 -11.42
C ALA A 237 8.44 9.14 -10.00
N MET A 238 7.74 8.52 -9.05
CA MET A 238 7.75 8.92 -7.65
C MET A 238 9.10 8.59 -7.00
N ALA A 239 9.66 7.39 -7.26
CA ALA A 239 10.99 7.00 -6.78
C ALA A 239 12.08 7.98 -7.24
N ARG A 240 12.05 8.44 -8.50
CA ARG A 240 12.98 9.48 -8.96
C ARG A 240 12.81 10.81 -8.22
N ARG A 241 11.60 11.13 -7.79
CA ARG A 241 11.36 12.32 -6.95
C ARG A 241 12.09 12.17 -5.61
N GLU A 242 11.90 11.04 -4.93
CA GLU A 242 12.51 10.77 -3.63
C GLU A 242 14.04 10.76 -3.72
N ILE A 243 14.62 10.05 -4.70
CA ILE A 243 16.08 10.02 -4.92
C ILE A 243 16.66 11.42 -5.18
N ARG A 244 15.92 12.32 -5.84
CA ARG A 244 16.36 13.72 -6.03
C ARG A 244 16.22 14.57 -4.78
N LEU A 245 15.25 14.29 -3.93
CA LEU A 245 15.08 14.99 -2.65
C LEU A 245 16.15 14.57 -1.66
N ASP A 246 16.39 13.28 -1.54
CA ASP A 246 17.42 12.73 -0.67
C ASP A 246 17.94 11.38 -1.21
N PRO A 247 19.13 11.38 -1.86
CA PRO A 247 19.71 10.16 -2.41
C PRO A 247 20.15 9.15 -1.34
N SER A 248 20.22 9.53 -0.06
CA SER A 248 20.57 8.62 1.04
C SER A 248 19.56 7.48 1.19
N VAL A 249 18.35 7.61 0.64
CA VAL A 249 17.34 6.53 0.61
C VAL A 249 17.89 5.22 0.03
N LEU A 250 18.90 5.29 -0.83
CA LEU A 250 19.54 4.13 -1.48
C LEU A 250 20.72 3.57 -0.70
N GLU A 251 21.16 4.22 0.39
CA GLU A 251 22.31 3.78 1.17
C GLU A 251 22.01 2.46 1.90
N GLY A 252 22.85 1.42 1.64
CA GLY A 252 22.72 0.10 2.25
C GLY A 252 23.54 -0.97 1.57
#